data_09392809706dd33090d0612d50252878
#
_entry.id   09392809706dd33090d0612d50252878
#
_cell.length_a   1.000
_cell.length_b   1.000
_cell.length_c   1.000
_cell.angle_alpha   90.00
_cell.angle_beta   90.00
_cell.angle_gamma   90.00
#
_symmetry.space_group_name_H-M   'P 1'
#
loop_
_entity.id
_entity.type
_entity.pdbx_description
1 polymer ?
#
loop_
_entity_poly.entity_id
_entity_poly.type
_entity_poly.pdbx_seq_one_letter_code
_entity_poly.pdbx_strand_id
1 'polypeptide(L)'
;MLRVHSVESFWTQDWPWIRFVVFLQWCVFKCIYCENADTIPAEWWKERNIEELVQQIKRTVPYFGKEWGCTISWWEPTFQAKWLIPLFKRLHEEWINTCLDTNGRIWNDDVKELVEHTDIFLLDIKHINPEWHKKITGQDNAPVLRFLDYLESKEKRVWIRHVLVPWYSDQAEYLDEMGKKLQT
;
A
#
# COMPACT_ATOMS: atom_id res chain seq x y z
N MET A 1 18.73 -0.51 -5.21
CA MET A 1 17.93 0.42 -6.04
C MET A 1 16.47 -0.03 -6.02
N LEU A 2 15.53 0.88 -6.08
CA LEU A 2 14.11 0.61 -6.04
C LEU A 2 13.59 0.24 -7.44
N ARG A 3 12.77 -0.81 -7.54
CA ARG A 3 12.15 -1.25 -8.81
C ARG A 3 10.81 -0.54 -8.98
N VAL A 4 10.77 0.44 -9.84
CA VAL A 4 9.63 1.32 -10.07
C VAL A 4 9.03 1.03 -11.45
N HIS A 5 7.72 0.85 -11.51
CA HIS A 5 6.98 0.77 -12.76
C HIS A 5 6.77 2.16 -13.35
N SER A 6 6.10 3.03 -12.62
CA SER A 6 5.79 4.40 -13.03
C SER A 6 5.64 5.34 -11.83
N VAL A 7 5.49 6.62 -12.10
CA VAL A 7 5.21 7.65 -11.11
C VAL A 7 4.13 8.59 -11.60
N GLU A 8 3.28 9.08 -10.69
CA GLU A 8 2.27 10.09 -10.94
C GLU A 8 2.40 11.24 -9.97
N SER A 9 2.46 12.46 -10.50
CA SER A 9 2.81 13.65 -9.72
C SER A 9 1.64 14.31 -9.00
N PHE A 10 0.40 14.07 -9.44
CA PHE A 10 -0.79 14.76 -8.96
C PHE A 10 -1.98 13.81 -8.87
N TRP A 11 -1.78 12.69 -8.17
CA TRP A 11 -2.83 11.68 -8.01
C TRP A 11 -3.90 12.14 -7.03
N THR A 12 -5.18 12.12 -7.43
CA THR A 12 -6.33 12.61 -6.66
C THR A 12 -7.43 11.57 -6.48
N GLN A 13 -7.30 10.38 -7.06
CA GLN A 13 -8.43 9.46 -7.19
C GLN A 13 -8.71 8.64 -5.92
N ASP A 14 -7.70 8.25 -5.15
CA ASP A 14 -7.88 7.27 -4.07
C ASP A 14 -7.61 7.84 -2.67
N TRP A 15 -7.49 9.18 -2.54
CA TRP A 15 -6.96 9.79 -1.33
C TRP A 15 -7.68 11.08 -0.97
N PRO A 16 -7.70 11.44 0.31
CA PRO A 16 -8.26 12.72 0.72
C PRO A 16 -7.42 13.93 0.26
N TRP A 17 -6.21 13.72 -0.28
CA TRP A 17 -5.28 14.79 -0.65
C TRP A 17 -4.55 14.47 -1.94
N ILE A 18 -3.98 15.51 -2.57
CA ILE A 18 -3.11 15.31 -3.74
C ILE A 18 -1.80 14.67 -3.30
N ARG A 19 -1.39 13.60 -3.96
CA ARG A 19 -0.17 12.87 -3.60
C ARG A 19 0.73 12.64 -4.81
N PHE A 20 2.03 12.58 -4.55
CA PHE A 20 2.97 11.97 -5.47
C PHE A 20 2.92 10.46 -5.26
N VAL A 21 2.60 9.72 -6.30
CA VAL A 21 2.48 8.25 -6.20
C VAL A 21 3.61 7.58 -6.96
N VAL A 22 4.27 6.64 -6.32
CA VAL A 22 5.27 5.76 -6.91
C VAL A 22 4.68 4.37 -7.01
N PHE A 23 4.50 3.91 -8.22
CA PHE A 23 4.00 2.58 -8.52
C PHE A 23 5.17 1.61 -8.65
N LEU A 24 5.18 0.59 -7.82
CA LEU A 24 6.20 -0.44 -7.84
C LEU A 24 5.83 -1.59 -8.78
N GLN A 25 6.69 -2.57 -8.90
CA GLN A 25 6.50 -3.77 -9.71
C GLN A 25 6.43 -5.01 -8.82
N TRP A 26 5.57 -5.96 -9.16
CA TRP A 26 5.41 -7.32 -8.61
C TRP A 26 4.48 -7.47 -7.40
N CYS A 27 3.50 -8.39 -7.49
CA CYS A 27 2.52 -8.71 -6.45
C CYS A 27 2.40 -10.23 -6.25
N VAL A 28 2.15 -10.68 -5.03
CA VAL A 28 1.86 -12.08 -4.71
C VAL A 28 0.40 -12.45 -4.88
N PHE A 29 -0.49 -11.45 -4.81
CA PHE A 29 -1.90 -11.70 -5.06
C PHE A 29 -2.14 -11.80 -6.56
N LYS A 30 -3.09 -12.66 -6.93
CA LYS A 30 -3.61 -12.81 -8.28
C LYS A 30 -5.10 -12.50 -8.26
N CYS A 31 -5.42 -11.27 -7.85
CA CYS A 31 -6.81 -10.87 -7.71
C CYS A 31 -7.57 -11.02 -9.03
N ILE A 32 -8.72 -11.67 -9.00
CA ILE A 32 -9.54 -11.91 -10.19
C ILE A 32 -10.05 -10.63 -10.84
N TYR A 33 -10.06 -9.52 -10.11
CA TYR A 33 -10.44 -8.18 -10.58
C TYR A 33 -9.27 -7.20 -10.59
N CYS A 34 -8.03 -7.70 -10.72
CA CYS A 34 -6.87 -6.82 -10.77
C CYS A 34 -6.91 -5.93 -12.01
N GLU A 35 -6.99 -4.62 -11.81
CA GLU A 35 -6.99 -3.63 -12.90
C GLU A 35 -5.60 -3.51 -13.58
N ASN A 36 -4.55 -3.99 -12.92
CA ASN A 36 -3.17 -3.87 -13.36
C ASN A 36 -2.49 -5.23 -13.49
N ALA A 37 -3.17 -6.18 -14.14
CA ALA A 37 -2.67 -7.55 -14.27
C ALA A 37 -1.36 -7.67 -15.08
N ASP A 38 -1.09 -6.69 -15.97
CA ASP A 38 0.14 -6.56 -16.75
C ASP A 38 1.38 -6.30 -15.89
N THR A 39 1.17 -5.75 -14.72
CA THR A 39 2.22 -5.43 -13.79
C THR A 39 2.53 -6.59 -12.80
N ILE A 40 1.76 -7.73 -12.79
CA ILE A 40 2.03 -8.94 -11.99
C ILE A 40 3.37 -9.62 -12.35
N PRO A 41 3.81 -9.74 -13.60
CA PRO A 41 5.13 -10.25 -13.91
C PRO A 41 6.25 -9.31 -13.48
N ALA A 42 7.36 -9.87 -12.98
CA ALA A 42 8.51 -9.09 -12.53
C ALA A 42 9.40 -8.59 -13.68
N GLU A 43 8.84 -8.26 -14.85
CA GLU A 43 9.61 -8.10 -16.09
C GLU A 43 9.73 -6.64 -16.59
N TRP A 44 8.90 -5.72 -16.10
CA TRP A 44 8.80 -4.37 -16.67
C TRP A 44 9.06 -3.27 -15.64
N TRP A 45 10.24 -3.22 -15.00
CA TRP A 45 10.59 -2.16 -14.07
C TRP A 45 11.77 -1.32 -14.56
N LYS A 46 11.87 -0.13 -14.00
CA LYS A 46 13.07 0.71 -14.09
C LYS A 46 13.71 0.81 -12.70
N GLU A 47 14.98 0.54 -12.62
CA GLU A 47 15.73 0.83 -11.39
C GLU A 47 15.83 2.33 -11.19
N ARG A 48 15.42 2.78 -10.02
CA ARG A 48 15.46 4.20 -9.65
C ARG A 48 16.39 4.41 -8.46
N ASN A 49 17.20 5.44 -8.57
CA ASN A 49 17.99 5.95 -7.46
C ASN A 49 17.07 6.68 -6.47
N ILE A 50 17.25 6.44 -5.17
CA ILE A 50 16.40 7.02 -4.12
C ILE A 50 16.53 8.55 -4.12
N GLU A 51 17.74 9.09 -4.20
CA GLU A 51 17.94 10.54 -4.16
C GLU A 51 17.33 11.25 -5.38
N GLU A 52 17.45 10.67 -6.58
CA GLU A 52 16.78 11.19 -7.77
C GLU A 52 15.25 11.20 -7.62
N LEU A 53 14.69 10.15 -7.00
CA LEU A 53 13.26 10.07 -6.74
C LEU A 53 12.83 11.12 -5.70
N VAL A 54 13.59 11.30 -4.62
CA VAL A 54 13.35 12.36 -3.62
C VAL A 54 13.36 13.73 -4.29
N GLN A 55 14.34 14.03 -5.14
CA GLN A 55 14.40 15.31 -5.86
C GLN A 55 13.21 15.50 -6.81
N GLN A 56 12.73 14.43 -7.46
CA GLN A 56 11.54 14.49 -8.29
C GLN A 56 10.29 14.82 -7.46
N ILE A 57 10.12 14.15 -6.30
CA ILE A 57 9.01 14.39 -5.38
C ILE A 57 9.05 15.85 -4.87
N LYS A 58 10.22 16.32 -4.44
CA LYS A 58 10.40 17.71 -3.94
C LYS A 58 9.97 18.79 -4.95
N ARG A 59 10.17 18.57 -6.24
CA ARG A 59 9.74 19.53 -7.28
C ARG A 59 8.23 19.70 -7.34
N THR A 60 7.46 18.75 -6.83
CA THR A 60 5.99 18.82 -6.83
C THR A 60 5.43 19.49 -5.57
N VAL A 61 6.24 19.63 -4.51
CA VAL A 61 5.85 20.23 -3.23
C VAL A 61 5.14 21.59 -3.37
N PRO A 62 5.62 22.54 -4.16
CA PRO A 62 4.99 23.86 -4.25
C PRO A 62 3.56 23.85 -4.79
N TYR A 63 3.15 22.75 -5.40
CA TYR A 63 1.83 22.62 -6.03
C TYR A 63 0.82 21.88 -5.14
N PHE A 64 1.27 21.33 -4.03
CA PHE A 64 0.44 20.60 -3.08
C PHE A 64 0.02 21.53 -1.93
N GLY A 65 -1.17 21.31 -1.39
CA GLY A 65 -1.65 22.03 -0.20
C GLY A 65 -0.93 21.62 1.08
N LYS A 66 -1.54 21.90 2.24
CA LYS A 66 -0.90 21.64 3.54
C LYS A 66 -0.80 20.15 3.91
N GLU A 67 -1.62 19.28 3.31
CA GLU A 67 -1.70 17.85 3.65
C GLU A 67 -1.33 16.99 2.44
N TRP A 68 -0.09 17.06 2.03
CA TRP A 68 0.45 16.35 0.89
C TRP A 68 1.52 15.35 1.30
N GLY A 69 1.90 14.46 0.39
CA GLY A 69 2.94 13.49 0.66
C GLY A 69 3.22 12.56 -0.51
N CYS A 70 4.03 11.56 -0.23
CA CYS A 70 4.37 10.51 -1.16
C CYS A 70 3.66 9.21 -0.75
N THR A 71 3.05 8.55 -1.73
CA THR A 71 2.49 7.21 -1.59
C THR A 71 3.30 6.23 -2.39
N ILE A 72 3.64 5.12 -1.77
CA ILE A 72 4.14 3.95 -2.48
C ILE A 72 2.98 2.98 -2.62
N SER A 73 2.63 2.69 -3.86
CA SER A 73 1.43 1.93 -4.21
C SER A 73 1.73 0.86 -5.26
N TRP A 74 0.70 0.14 -5.62
CA TRP A 74 0.63 -1.00 -6.52
C TRP A 74 1.51 -2.16 -6.10
N TRP A 75 0.97 -3.38 -6.32
CA TRP A 75 1.61 -4.64 -6.07
C TRP A 75 1.74 -4.89 -4.60
N GLU A 76 2.87 -5.20 -4.15
CA GLU A 76 3.10 -5.34 -2.72
C GLU A 76 4.39 -4.60 -2.36
N PRO A 77 4.30 -3.33 -1.98
CA PRO A 77 5.47 -2.52 -1.64
C PRO A 77 6.37 -3.15 -0.58
N THR A 78 5.79 -3.94 0.34
CA THR A 78 6.56 -4.61 1.41
C THR A 78 7.58 -5.62 0.89
N PHE A 79 7.48 -6.07 -0.37
CA PHE A 79 8.55 -6.82 -1.03
C PHE A 79 9.85 -6.03 -1.15
N GLN A 80 9.74 -4.73 -1.27
CA GLN A 80 10.87 -3.84 -1.42
C GLN A 80 11.14 -3.04 -0.13
N ALA A 81 10.64 -3.51 1.03
CA ALA A 81 10.72 -2.81 2.31
C ALA A 81 12.15 -2.30 2.61
N LYS A 82 13.16 -3.15 2.44
CA LYS A 82 14.58 -2.79 2.61
C LYS A 82 15.00 -1.55 1.83
N TRP A 83 14.43 -1.33 0.64
CA TRP A 83 14.74 -0.19 -0.22
C TRP A 83 13.82 1.01 0.05
N LEU A 84 12.63 0.76 0.61
CA LEU A 84 11.68 1.82 0.98
C LEU A 84 12.07 2.51 2.29
N ILE A 85 12.68 1.80 3.23
CA ILE A 85 13.16 2.38 4.50
C ILE A 85 14.02 3.63 4.26
N PRO A 86 15.13 3.58 3.49
CA PRO A 86 15.93 4.77 3.25
C PRO A 86 15.18 5.86 2.45
N LEU A 87 14.25 5.50 1.57
CA LEU A 87 13.41 6.47 0.89
C LEU A 87 12.51 7.22 1.88
N PHE A 88 11.81 6.50 2.77
CA PHE A 88 10.91 7.12 3.75
C PHE A 88 11.66 8.00 4.75
N LYS A 89 12.84 7.54 5.23
CA LYS A 89 13.73 8.36 6.06
C LYS A 89 14.09 9.68 5.36
N ARG A 90 14.50 9.62 4.09
CA ARG A 90 14.86 10.82 3.31
C ARG A 90 13.65 11.74 3.09
N LEU A 91 12.44 11.18 2.86
CA LEU A 91 11.22 11.98 2.72
C LEU A 91 10.87 12.70 4.02
N HIS A 92 11.03 12.06 5.17
CA HIS A 92 10.81 12.70 6.48
C HIS A 92 11.80 13.84 6.77
N GLU A 93 13.07 13.71 6.36
CA GLU A 93 14.04 14.81 6.45
C GLU A 93 13.61 16.06 5.66
N GLU A 94 12.79 15.87 4.63
CA GLU A 94 12.23 16.93 3.80
C GLU A 94 10.78 17.32 4.22
N TRP A 95 10.31 16.84 5.37
CA TRP A 95 8.97 17.08 5.91
C TRP A 95 7.85 16.55 5.00
N ILE A 96 8.12 15.49 4.24
CA ILE A 96 7.17 14.86 3.33
C ILE A 96 6.52 13.67 4.02
N ASN A 97 5.19 13.72 4.15
CA ASN A 97 4.41 12.62 4.71
C ASN A 97 4.49 11.38 3.82
N THR A 98 4.64 10.22 4.46
CA THR A 98 4.77 8.92 3.79
C THR A 98 3.50 8.10 3.91
N CYS A 99 3.11 7.44 2.83
CA CYS A 99 2.01 6.52 2.83
C CYS A 99 2.36 5.22 2.13
N LEU A 100 1.96 4.11 2.72
CA LEU A 100 2.15 2.77 2.17
C LEU A 100 0.80 2.15 1.83
N ASP A 101 0.60 1.89 0.54
CA ASP A 101 -0.56 1.17 0.02
C ASP A 101 -0.19 -0.30 -0.16
N THR A 102 -0.73 -1.17 0.67
CA THR A 102 -0.27 -2.56 0.80
C THR A 102 -1.43 -3.54 0.99
N ASN A 103 -1.24 -4.77 0.55
CA ASN A 103 -2.12 -5.87 0.90
C ASN A 103 -1.72 -6.57 2.22
N GLY A 104 -0.65 -6.13 2.89
CA GLY A 104 -0.23 -6.61 4.19
C GLY A 104 0.21 -8.08 4.25
N ARG A 105 0.46 -8.71 3.10
CA ARG A 105 0.74 -10.16 3.05
C ARG A 105 2.13 -10.52 3.56
N ILE A 106 3.10 -9.64 3.36
CA ILE A 106 4.51 -9.91 3.68
C ILE A 106 4.84 -9.40 5.07
N TRP A 107 5.51 -10.25 5.83
CA TRP A 107 5.88 -9.96 7.20
C TRP A 107 7.30 -10.44 7.49
N ASN A 108 8.21 -9.51 7.77
CA ASN A 108 9.59 -9.73 8.14
C ASN A 108 10.13 -8.51 8.91
N ASP A 109 11.40 -8.53 9.30
CA ASP A 109 11.99 -7.45 10.09
C ASP A 109 12.15 -6.15 9.30
N ASP A 110 12.45 -6.21 8.00
CA ASP A 110 12.48 -5.02 7.13
C ASP A 110 11.09 -4.36 7.07
N VAL A 111 10.00 -5.14 7.03
CA VAL A 111 8.63 -4.61 7.04
C VAL A 111 8.32 -3.95 8.38
N LYS A 112 8.72 -4.55 9.49
CA LYS A 112 8.54 -3.94 10.83
C LYS A 112 9.28 -2.60 10.92
N GLU A 113 10.51 -2.51 10.41
CA GLU A 113 11.26 -1.25 10.36
C GLU A 113 10.56 -0.24 9.44
N LEU A 114 10.08 -0.65 8.26
CA LEU A 114 9.35 0.22 7.35
C LEU A 114 8.11 0.81 8.02
N VAL A 115 7.38 0.03 8.82
CA VAL A 115 6.20 0.50 9.57
C VAL A 115 6.55 1.68 10.48
N GLU A 116 7.71 1.67 11.14
CA GLU A 116 8.12 2.78 12.01
C GLU A 116 8.30 4.11 11.24
N HIS A 117 8.65 4.04 9.95
CA HIS A 117 8.86 5.19 9.06
C HIS A 117 7.67 5.49 8.14
N THR A 118 6.52 4.87 8.38
CA THR A 118 5.29 5.09 7.61
C THR A 118 4.28 5.86 8.44
N ASP A 119 3.78 6.99 7.92
CA ASP A 119 2.79 7.83 8.60
C ASP A 119 1.35 7.33 8.40
N ILE A 120 1.04 6.84 7.20
CA ILE A 120 -0.30 6.41 6.83
C ILE A 120 -0.22 5.07 6.10
N PHE A 121 -1.15 4.19 6.42
CA PHE A 121 -1.33 2.93 5.71
C PHE A 121 -2.66 2.91 4.99
N LEU A 122 -2.65 2.42 3.76
CA LEU A 122 -3.84 1.92 3.10
C LEU A 122 -3.70 0.41 3.04
N LEU A 123 -4.52 -0.23 3.82
CA LEU A 123 -4.51 -1.69 3.90
C LEU A 123 -5.68 -2.27 3.13
N ASP A 124 -5.36 -3.05 2.13
CA ASP A 124 -6.34 -3.79 1.34
C ASP A 124 -6.80 -5.06 2.07
N ILE A 125 -8.01 -5.08 2.59
CA ILE A 125 -8.68 -6.31 3.03
C ILE A 125 -9.58 -6.79 1.90
N LYS A 126 -9.09 -7.74 1.11
CA LYS A 126 -9.81 -8.21 -0.09
C LYS A 126 -11.06 -9.03 0.26
N HIS A 127 -11.06 -9.72 1.41
CA HIS A 127 -12.24 -10.35 2.01
C HIS A 127 -11.94 -10.77 3.46
N ILE A 128 -12.92 -10.63 4.36
CA ILE A 128 -12.76 -11.05 5.77
C ILE A 128 -12.81 -12.59 5.91
N ASN A 129 -13.68 -13.25 5.17
CA ASN A 129 -13.76 -14.71 5.15
C ASN A 129 -12.59 -15.32 4.38
N PRO A 130 -11.84 -16.31 4.96
CA PRO A 130 -10.61 -16.84 4.37
C PRO A 130 -10.84 -17.61 3.05
N GLU A 131 -11.97 -18.30 2.89
CA GLU A 131 -12.26 -19.04 1.67
C GLU A 131 -12.50 -18.10 0.48
N TRP A 132 -13.30 -17.06 0.70
CA TRP A 132 -13.54 -16.03 -0.30
C TRP A 132 -12.28 -15.24 -0.63
N HIS A 133 -11.49 -14.88 0.40
CA HIS A 133 -10.20 -14.22 0.19
C HIS A 133 -9.30 -15.07 -0.72
N LYS A 134 -9.24 -16.37 -0.46
CA LYS A 134 -8.44 -17.29 -1.27
C LYS A 134 -8.96 -17.42 -2.70
N LYS A 135 -10.29 -17.46 -2.89
CA LYS A 135 -10.88 -17.43 -4.24
C LYS A 135 -10.53 -16.17 -5.02
N ILE A 136 -10.57 -15.02 -4.34
CA ILE A 136 -10.31 -13.71 -4.95
C ILE A 136 -8.83 -13.52 -5.26
N THR A 137 -7.92 -13.88 -4.33
CA THR A 137 -6.51 -13.49 -4.38
C THR A 137 -5.53 -14.62 -4.65
N GLY A 138 -5.98 -15.87 -4.50
CA GLY A 138 -5.12 -17.06 -4.49
C GLY A 138 -4.34 -17.26 -3.19
N GLN A 139 -4.55 -16.46 -2.14
CA GLN A 139 -3.78 -16.44 -0.89
C GLN A 139 -4.68 -16.43 0.34
N ASP A 140 -4.12 -16.79 1.51
CA ASP A 140 -4.84 -16.68 2.80
C ASP A 140 -4.87 -15.24 3.30
N ASN A 141 -5.96 -14.88 4.02
CA ASN A 141 -6.10 -13.56 4.65
C ASN A 141 -5.45 -13.47 6.05
N ALA A 142 -5.13 -14.57 6.71
CA ALA A 142 -4.59 -14.55 8.06
C ALA A 142 -3.33 -13.66 8.23
N PRO A 143 -2.36 -13.61 7.28
CA PRO A 143 -1.25 -12.67 7.37
C PRO A 143 -1.68 -11.22 7.30
N VAL A 144 -2.68 -10.89 6.46
CA VAL A 144 -3.23 -9.53 6.31
C VAL A 144 -3.86 -9.06 7.62
N LEU A 145 -4.65 -9.92 8.26
CA LEU A 145 -5.30 -9.60 9.54
C LEU A 145 -4.28 -9.45 10.66
N ARG A 146 -3.23 -10.29 10.71
CA ARG A 146 -2.12 -10.10 11.66
C ARG A 146 -1.35 -8.79 11.43
N PHE A 147 -1.21 -8.38 10.18
CA PHE A 147 -0.60 -7.09 9.86
C PHE A 147 -1.45 -5.93 10.36
N LEU A 148 -2.78 -6.01 10.19
CA LEU A 148 -3.72 -5.05 10.77
C LEU A 148 -3.57 -4.98 12.29
N ASP A 149 -3.65 -6.12 12.99
CA ASP A 149 -3.50 -6.19 14.46
C ASP A 149 -2.17 -5.55 14.92
N TYR A 150 -1.10 -5.72 14.15
CA TYR A 150 0.18 -5.08 14.45
C TYR A 150 0.14 -3.56 14.25
N LEU A 151 -0.44 -3.07 13.16
CA LEU A 151 -0.58 -1.64 12.92
C LEU A 151 -1.43 -0.97 14.02
N GLU A 152 -2.49 -1.63 14.46
CA GLU A 152 -3.32 -1.18 15.59
C GLU A 152 -2.49 -1.13 16.90
N SER A 153 -1.70 -2.16 17.19
CA SER A 153 -0.83 -2.20 18.37
C SER A 153 0.24 -1.12 18.39
N LYS A 154 0.55 -0.55 17.23
CA LYS A 154 1.48 0.57 17.02
C LYS A 154 0.78 1.92 16.90
N GLU A 155 -0.52 1.95 17.09
CA GLU A 155 -1.36 3.16 16.96
C GLU A 155 -1.15 3.88 15.61
N LYS A 156 -0.90 3.11 14.54
CA LYS A 156 -0.68 3.65 13.20
C LYS A 156 -2.00 4.12 12.58
N ARG A 157 -1.93 5.19 11.80
CA ARG A 157 -3.07 5.67 11.02
C ARG A 157 -3.31 4.73 9.84
N VAL A 158 -4.41 3.99 9.89
CA VAL A 158 -4.79 2.99 8.88
C VAL A 158 -6.10 3.35 8.22
N TRP A 159 -6.14 3.28 6.91
CA TRP A 159 -7.35 3.33 6.09
C TRP A 159 -7.54 1.96 5.46
N ILE A 160 -8.66 1.35 5.76
CA ILE A 160 -9.01 0.06 5.17
C ILE A 160 -9.65 0.31 3.81
N ARG A 161 -9.16 -0.41 2.81
CA ARG A 161 -9.74 -0.44 1.48
C ARG A 161 -10.36 -1.81 1.21
N HIS A 162 -11.57 -1.80 0.68
CA HIS A 162 -12.28 -2.99 0.27
C HIS A 162 -13.00 -2.75 -1.05
N VAL A 163 -12.70 -3.56 -2.05
CA VAL A 163 -13.35 -3.47 -3.35
C VAL A 163 -14.62 -4.29 -3.33
N LEU A 164 -15.77 -3.65 -3.57
CA LEU A 164 -17.06 -4.32 -3.68
C LEU A 164 -17.22 -4.91 -5.08
N VAL A 165 -17.13 -6.22 -5.16
CA VAL A 165 -17.34 -6.98 -6.40
C VAL A 165 -18.59 -7.80 -6.26
N PRO A 166 -19.61 -7.60 -7.13
CA PRO A 166 -20.86 -8.34 -7.06
C PRO A 166 -20.62 -9.85 -6.97
N TRP A 167 -21.34 -10.49 -6.03
CA TRP A 167 -21.27 -11.93 -5.70
C TRP A 167 -19.94 -12.43 -5.10
N TYR A 168 -18.89 -11.63 -5.05
CA TYR A 168 -17.59 -12.03 -4.51
C TYR A 168 -17.25 -11.39 -3.18
N SER A 169 -17.56 -10.11 -2.99
CA SER A 169 -17.14 -9.35 -1.80
C SER A 169 -18.18 -8.32 -1.33
N ASP A 170 -19.41 -8.39 -1.83
CA ASP A 170 -20.50 -7.47 -1.54
C ASP A 170 -21.55 -8.05 -0.56
N GLN A 171 -21.32 -9.24 0.01
CA GLN A 171 -22.26 -9.87 0.92
C GLN A 171 -22.30 -9.11 2.26
N ALA A 172 -23.51 -8.67 2.66
CA ALA A 172 -23.72 -7.85 3.84
C ALA A 172 -23.17 -8.49 5.12
N GLU A 173 -23.33 -9.82 5.28
CA GLU A 173 -22.84 -10.57 6.45
C GLU A 173 -21.33 -10.45 6.66
N TYR A 174 -20.54 -10.48 5.58
CA TYR A 174 -19.08 -10.35 5.65
C TYR A 174 -18.63 -8.90 5.80
N LEU A 175 -19.39 -7.95 5.26
CA LEU A 175 -19.16 -6.53 5.49
C LEU A 175 -19.41 -6.17 6.97
N ASP A 176 -20.46 -6.72 7.56
CA ASP A 176 -20.74 -6.57 9.00
C ASP A 176 -19.65 -7.22 9.87
N GLU A 177 -19.18 -8.42 9.49
CA GLU A 177 -18.06 -9.09 10.18
C GLU A 177 -16.79 -8.25 10.12
N MET A 178 -16.45 -7.71 8.95
CA MET A 178 -15.31 -6.81 8.78
C MET A 178 -15.49 -5.54 9.61
N GLY A 179 -16.69 -4.93 9.60
CA GLY A 179 -16.99 -3.76 10.40
C GLY A 179 -16.81 -4.00 11.90
N LYS A 180 -17.22 -5.17 12.41
CA LYS A 180 -16.99 -5.57 13.81
C LYS A 180 -15.51 -5.73 14.13
N LYS A 181 -14.73 -6.32 13.22
CA LYS A 181 -13.27 -6.46 13.39
C LYS A 181 -12.55 -5.11 13.47
N LEU A 182 -13.05 -4.09 12.77
CA LEU A 182 -12.44 -2.75 12.70
C LEU A 182 -12.87 -1.82 13.86
N GLN A 183 -13.83 -2.22 14.70
CA GLN A 183 -14.31 -1.44 15.85
C GLN A 183 -13.64 -1.83 17.18
N THR A 184 -12.79 -2.85 17.17
CA THR A 184 -12.08 -3.34 18.37
C THR A 184 -10.75 -2.67 18.54
#